data_b426dabcf6ee803c180ae07387968a32
#
_entry.id   b426dabcf6ee803c180ae07387968a32
#
_cell.length_a   1.000
_cell.length_b   1.000
_cell.length_c   1.000
_cell.angle_alpha   90.00
_cell.angle_beta   90.00
_cell.angle_gamma   90.00
#
_symmetry.space_group_name_H-M   'P 1'
#
loop_
_entity.id
_entity.type
_entity.pdbx_description
1 polymer ?
#
loop_
_entity_poly.entity_id
_entity_poly.type
_entity_poly.pdbx_seq_one_letter_code
_entity_poly.pdbx_strand_id
1 'polypeptide(L)'
;DVTEDMKCFHEEVFGPAVTVVKAKDFDHALHLANASPYGLSSAIYTNDRLEAYRFKTGIKAGMTGINNSTTGAEAHLPFGGVKGSGNGTRESGIWVIEAYSYWHAVNDELSGKLQLAQMDVDEIEMVEAEVDYSSLA
;
A
#
# COMPACT_ATOMS: atom_id res chain seq x y z
N ASP A 1 18.76 27.76 -3.89
CA ASP A 1 19.25 26.66 -3.05
C ASP A 1 18.32 26.53 -1.83
N VAL A 2 17.49 25.48 -1.83
CA VAL A 2 16.58 25.20 -0.70
C VAL A 2 17.30 24.28 0.28
N THR A 3 17.04 24.47 1.56
CA THR A 3 17.55 23.66 2.67
C THR A 3 16.41 22.99 3.44
N GLU A 4 16.69 21.97 4.25
CA GLU A 4 15.67 21.19 4.96
C GLU A 4 14.86 21.99 5.98
N ASP A 5 15.38 23.10 6.47
CA ASP A 5 14.70 24.00 7.44
C ASP A 5 13.69 24.95 6.77
N MET A 6 13.70 25.04 5.45
CA MET A 6 12.81 25.94 4.71
C MET A 6 11.41 25.35 4.60
N LYS A 7 10.41 26.24 4.72
CA LYS A 7 8.99 25.89 4.64
C LYS A 7 8.61 25.16 3.35
N CYS A 8 9.15 25.62 2.20
CA CYS A 8 8.92 25.02 0.88
C CYS A 8 9.53 23.60 0.72
N PHE A 9 10.35 23.14 1.68
CA PHE A 9 10.82 21.75 1.72
C PHE A 9 9.78 20.82 2.33
N HIS A 10 8.98 21.29 3.29
CA HIS A 10 8.02 20.48 4.07
C HIS A 10 6.58 20.68 3.63
N GLU A 11 6.23 21.84 3.09
CA GLU A 11 4.88 22.16 2.68
C GLU A 11 4.73 22.09 1.17
N GLU A 12 3.63 21.49 0.72
CA GLU A 12 3.28 21.45 -0.69
C GLU A 12 2.85 22.84 -1.16
N VAL A 13 3.50 23.30 -2.23
CA VAL A 13 3.15 24.58 -2.89
C VAL A 13 2.30 24.28 -4.11
N PHE A 14 0.99 24.56 -4.02
CA PHE A 14 0.09 24.41 -5.15
C PHE A 14 0.32 25.55 -6.17
N GLY A 15 0.90 25.20 -7.33
CA GLY A 15 1.21 26.16 -8.39
C GLY A 15 2.38 25.73 -9.26
N PRO A 16 2.81 26.57 -10.21
CA PRO A 16 3.94 26.29 -11.09
C PRO A 16 5.28 26.52 -10.35
N ALA A 17 5.47 25.79 -9.25
CA ALA A 17 6.65 25.88 -8.39
C ALA A 17 7.34 24.51 -8.27
N VAL A 18 8.67 24.53 -8.26
CA VAL A 18 9.50 23.36 -8.02
C VAL A 18 10.59 23.71 -7.00
N THR A 19 10.77 22.83 -6.04
CA THR A 19 11.82 22.93 -5.03
C THR A 19 13.05 22.14 -5.49
N VAL A 20 14.19 22.82 -5.56
CA VAL A 20 15.46 22.20 -5.96
C VAL A 20 16.43 22.23 -4.79
N VAL A 21 16.91 21.07 -4.41
CA VAL A 21 17.85 20.87 -3.29
C VAL A 21 19.11 20.18 -3.81
N LYS A 22 20.29 20.66 -3.39
CA LYS A 22 21.57 20.04 -3.75
C LYS A 22 21.91 18.92 -2.77
N ALA A 23 22.16 17.73 -3.30
CA ALA A 23 22.71 16.61 -2.53
C ALA A 23 24.23 16.52 -2.68
N LYS A 24 24.91 16.01 -1.66
CA LYS A 24 26.35 15.78 -1.66
C LYS A 24 26.74 14.51 -2.40
N ASP A 25 25.91 13.51 -2.25
CA ASP A 25 26.07 12.16 -2.78
C ASP A 25 24.71 11.45 -2.86
N PHE A 26 24.70 10.21 -3.30
CA PHE A 26 23.50 9.39 -3.42
C PHE A 26 22.77 9.20 -2.08
N ASP A 27 23.51 8.90 -1.00
CA ASP A 27 22.91 8.64 0.31
C ASP A 27 22.23 9.90 0.87
N HIS A 28 22.84 11.04 0.69
CA HIS A 28 22.25 12.31 1.05
C HIS A 28 21.03 12.64 0.18
N ALA A 29 21.08 12.35 -1.13
CA ALA A 29 19.93 12.54 -2.01
C ALA A 29 18.73 11.66 -1.58
N LEU A 30 18.99 10.39 -1.25
CA LEU A 30 17.97 9.46 -0.76
C LEU A 30 17.39 9.90 0.60
N HIS A 31 18.27 10.40 1.49
CA HIS A 31 17.84 10.97 2.77
C HIS A 31 16.89 12.14 2.56
N LEU A 32 17.28 13.13 1.75
CA LEU A 32 16.49 14.32 1.42
C LEU A 32 15.14 13.93 0.79
N ALA A 33 15.14 13.00 -0.16
CA ALA A 33 13.91 12.52 -0.79
C ALA A 33 12.96 11.85 0.23
N ASN A 34 13.51 11.22 1.26
CA ASN A 34 12.74 10.58 2.32
C ASN A 34 12.34 11.52 3.47
N ALA A 35 12.95 12.69 3.60
CA ALA A 35 12.67 13.64 4.68
C ALA A 35 11.32 14.36 4.51
N SER A 36 10.77 14.41 3.29
CA SER A 36 9.43 14.95 3.05
C SER A 36 8.35 14.17 3.80
N PRO A 37 7.31 14.84 4.33
CA PRO A 37 6.14 14.18 4.92
C PRO A 37 5.27 13.45 3.89
N TYR A 38 5.52 13.65 2.61
CA TYR A 38 4.80 13.04 1.49
C TYR A 38 5.57 11.87 0.89
N GLY A 39 4.86 11.01 0.16
CA GLY A 39 5.45 9.85 -0.49
C GLY A 39 4.51 9.24 -1.54
N LEU A 40 4.01 10.06 -2.48
CA LEU A 40 3.16 9.55 -3.56
C LEU A 40 4.03 8.91 -4.64
N SER A 41 4.86 9.70 -5.28
CA SER A 41 5.64 9.30 -6.45
C SER A 41 7.09 9.76 -6.31
N SER A 42 8.00 8.99 -6.85
CA SER A 42 9.44 9.27 -6.87
C SER A 42 10.06 8.81 -8.18
N ALA A 43 11.20 9.39 -8.54
CA ALA A 43 11.97 8.94 -9.69
C ALA A 43 13.47 9.12 -9.46
N ILE A 44 14.26 8.26 -10.10
CA ILE A 44 15.71 8.41 -10.23
C ILE A 44 16.09 8.33 -11.70
N TYR A 45 17.04 9.18 -12.09
CA TYR A 45 17.71 9.14 -13.38
C TYR A 45 19.16 8.82 -13.15
N THR A 46 19.57 7.62 -13.51
CA THR A 46 20.94 7.12 -13.33
C THR A 46 21.27 6.05 -14.35
N ASN A 47 22.54 5.97 -14.71
CA ASN A 47 23.10 4.86 -15.48
C ASN A 47 23.70 3.75 -14.60
N ASP A 48 23.82 4.00 -13.29
CA ASP A 48 24.33 3.03 -12.34
C ASP A 48 23.21 2.11 -11.84
N ARG A 49 23.36 0.81 -12.11
CA ARG A 49 22.39 -0.21 -11.69
C ARG A 49 22.31 -0.40 -10.19
N LEU A 50 23.42 -0.19 -9.49
CA LEU A 50 23.47 -0.31 -8.04
C LEU A 50 22.72 0.86 -7.39
N GLU A 51 22.92 2.08 -7.87
CA GLU A 51 22.15 3.24 -7.42
C GLU A 51 20.65 3.06 -7.67
N ALA A 52 20.27 2.60 -8.87
CA ALA A 52 18.86 2.30 -9.19
C ALA A 52 18.25 1.26 -8.24
N TYR A 53 19.02 0.20 -7.91
CA TYR A 53 18.58 -0.81 -6.95
C TYR A 53 18.46 -0.23 -5.54
N ARG A 54 19.46 0.49 -5.06
CA ARG A 54 19.45 1.14 -3.73
C ARG A 54 18.33 2.15 -3.61
N PHE A 55 18.05 2.90 -4.68
CA PHE A 55 16.92 3.85 -4.70
C PHE A 55 15.58 3.13 -4.55
N LYS A 56 15.27 2.17 -5.41
CA LYS A 56 13.98 1.47 -5.35
C LYS A 56 13.71 0.74 -4.04
N THR A 57 14.76 0.31 -3.33
CA THR A 57 14.63 -0.38 -2.04
C THR A 57 14.65 0.56 -0.85
N GLY A 58 15.20 1.76 -1.00
CA GLY A 58 15.38 2.73 0.08
C GLY A 58 14.40 3.89 0.08
N ILE A 59 13.77 4.20 -1.05
CA ILE A 59 12.81 5.30 -1.16
C ILE A 59 11.49 4.95 -0.47
N LYS A 60 10.93 5.89 0.26
CA LYS A 60 9.61 5.79 0.92
C LYS A 60 8.56 6.52 0.08
N ALA A 61 8.22 5.94 -1.06
CA ALA A 61 7.17 6.40 -1.96
C ALA A 61 6.31 5.21 -2.41
N GLY A 62 5.06 5.48 -2.73
CA GLY A 62 4.13 4.45 -3.20
C GLY A 62 4.38 4.02 -4.63
N MET A 63 4.91 4.94 -5.45
CA MET A 63 5.28 4.70 -6.85
C MET A 63 6.72 5.14 -7.09
N THR A 64 7.44 4.39 -7.92
CA THR A 64 8.86 4.67 -8.19
C THR A 64 9.18 4.46 -9.65
N GLY A 65 9.66 5.51 -10.31
CA GLY A 65 10.22 5.48 -11.66
C GLY A 65 11.74 5.34 -11.65
N ILE A 66 12.27 4.50 -12.52
CA ILE A 66 13.70 4.43 -12.80
C ILE A 66 13.90 4.85 -14.25
N ASN A 67 14.63 5.94 -14.47
CA ASN A 67 14.80 6.58 -15.77
C ASN A 67 13.43 6.88 -16.45
N ASN A 68 12.43 7.17 -15.64
CA ASN A 68 11.08 7.49 -16.05
C ASN A 68 10.53 8.64 -15.20
N SER A 69 9.49 9.30 -15.70
CA SER A 69 8.84 10.42 -15.02
C SER A 69 8.05 9.98 -13.79
N THR A 70 7.86 10.90 -12.85
CA THR A 70 6.87 10.80 -11.77
C THR A 70 5.43 11.08 -12.22
N THR A 71 5.26 11.55 -13.46
CA THR A 71 3.95 11.81 -14.08
C THR A 71 3.51 10.59 -14.87
N GLY A 72 2.36 10.09 -14.57
CA GLY A 72 1.80 8.94 -15.28
C GLY A 72 1.67 7.73 -14.37
N ALA A 73 0.42 7.42 -14.05
CA ALA A 73 0.05 6.17 -13.43
C ALA A 73 -0.31 5.17 -14.52
N GLU A 74 0.39 4.06 -14.55
CA GLU A 74 0.04 2.95 -15.43
C GLU A 74 -1.19 2.24 -14.87
N ALA A 75 -2.23 2.08 -15.68
CA ALA A 75 -3.52 1.54 -15.24
C ALA A 75 -3.44 0.11 -14.67
N HIS A 76 -2.40 -0.62 -14.97
CA HIS A 76 -2.18 -1.98 -14.47
C HIS A 76 -1.30 -2.05 -13.21
N LEU A 77 -0.72 -0.93 -12.78
CA LEU A 77 0.11 -0.85 -11.57
C LEU A 77 -0.69 -0.27 -10.39
N PRO A 78 -0.35 -0.67 -9.16
CA PRO A 78 -1.03 -0.16 -7.97
C PRO A 78 -0.71 1.32 -7.75
N PHE A 79 -1.71 2.17 -7.84
CA PHE A 79 -1.60 3.60 -7.59
C PHE A 79 -1.88 3.90 -6.12
N GLY A 80 -1.03 4.67 -5.48
CA GLY A 80 -1.24 5.16 -4.12
C GLY A 80 0.06 5.55 -3.44
N GLY A 81 -0.05 6.35 -2.41
CA GLY A 81 1.07 6.89 -1.64
C GLY A 81 1.31 6.19 -0.31
N VAL A 82 2.39 6.61 0.32
CA VAL A 82 2.73 6.30 1.72
C VAL A 82 2.85 7.60 2.50
N LYS A 83 3.10 7.55 3.79
CA LYS A 83 3.15 8.71 4.68
C LYS A 83 1.85 9.54 4.56
N GLY A 84 1.94 10.86 4.47
CA GLY A 84 0.80 11.77 4.28
C GLY A 84 0.12 11.70 2.91
N SER A 85 0.68 10.95 1.96
CA SER A 85 0.12 10.83 0.60
C SER A 85 -0.81 9.62 0.41
N GLY A 86 -1.14 8.87 1.43
CA GLY A 86 -2.05 7.75 1.31
C GLY A 86 -2.41 7.09 2.63
N ASN A 87 -3.49 6.34 2.62
CA ASN A 87 -4.02 5.59 3.76
C ASN A 87 -3.62 4.11 3.77
N GLY A 88 -2.76 3.69 2.83
CA GLY A 88 -2.33 2.30 2.65
C GLY A 88 -3.07 1.52 1.57
N THR A 89 -4.22 2.00 1.09
CA THR A 89 -4.91 1.38 -0.04
C THR A 89 -4.19 1.64 -1.35
N ARG A 90 -4.49 0.82 -2.36
CA ARG A 90 -3.99 1.01 -3.72
C ARG A 90 -5.15 0.95 -4.69
N GLU A 91 -5.17 1.91 -5.62
CA GLU A 91 -6.08 1.93 -6.75
C GLU A 91 -5.39 1.39 -8.00
N SER A 92 -6.15 1.12 -9.03
CA SER A 92 -5.69 0.56 -10.31
C SER A 92 -5.18 -0.89 -10.22
N GLY A 93 -5.10 -1.54 -11.37
CA GLY A 93 -4.76 -2.95 -11.46
C GLY A 93 -5.72 -3.85 -10.69
N ILE A 94 -5.26 -5.01 -10.30
CA ILE A 94 -6.06 -5.99 -9.52
C ILE A 94 -6.32 -5.53 -8.07
N TRP A 95 -5.52 -4.62 -7.55
CA TRP A 95 -5.64 -4.10 -6.17
C TRP A 95 -6.88 -3.24 -5.96
N VAL A 96 -7.45 -2.70 -7.04
CA VAL A 96 -8.69 -1.92 -6.98
C VAL A 96 -9.87 -2.74 -6.44
N ILE A 97 -9.85 -4.06 -6.66
CA ILE A 97 -10.88 -4.97 -6.15
C ILE A 97 -10.91 -4.94 -4.62
N GLU A 98 -9.74 -4.95 -3.96
CA GLU A 98 -9.65 -4.86 -2.51
C GLU A 98 -10.11 -3.49 -1.97
N ALA A 99 -9.87 -2.41 -2.71
CA ALA A 99 -10.29 -1.07 -2.31
C ALA A 99 -11.82 -0.88 -2.33
N TYR A 100 -12.53 -1.61 -3.20
CA TYR A 100 -13.99 -1.50 -3.39
C TYR A 100 -14.78 -2.72 -2.93
N SER A 101 -14.15 -3.67 -2.24
CA SER A 101 -14.80 -4.86 -1.71
C SER A 101 -14.31 -5.20 -0.30
N TYR A 102 -15.00 -6.11 0.35
CA TYR A 102 -14.53 -6.72 1.58
C TYR A 102 -14.65 -8.24 1.49
N TRP A 103 -13.74 -8.92 2.14
CA TRP A 103 -13.76 -10.37 2.21
C TRP A 103 -14.82 -10.83 3.21
N HIS A 104 -15.69 -11.76 2.79
CA HIS A 104 -16.66 -12.40 3.65
C HIS A 104 -16.47 -13.91 3.53
N ALA A 105 -16.05 -14.55 4.61
CA ALA A 105 -15.96 -16.00 4.68
C ALA A 105 -17.32 -16.58 5.09
N VAL A 106 -17.84 -17.46 4.28
CA VAL A 106 -19.04 -18.22 4.57
C VAL A 106 -18.68 -19.69 4.61
N ASN A 107 -19.01 -20.37 5.69
CA ASN A 107 -18.94 -21.83 5.80
C ASN A 107 -20.39 -22.33 5.96
N ASP A 108 -20.88 -23.02 4.94
CA ASP A 108 -22.22 -23.59 4.90
C ASP A 108 -22.11 -25.10 4.94
N GLU A 109 -22.51 -25.69 6.06
CA GLU A 109 -22.40 -27.13 6.32
C GLU A 109 -23.78 -27.80 6.19
N LEU A 110 -23.96 -28.55 5.10
CA LEU A 110 -25.23 -29.22 4.76
C LEU A 110 -25.26 -30.70 5.19
N SER A 111 -24.17 -31.23 5.76
CA SER A 111 -24.13 -32.66 6.17
C SER A 111 -24.95 -32.94 7.42
N GLY A 112 -25.37 -31.93 8.17
CA GLY A 112 -26.02 -32.07 9.46
C GLY A 112 -25.07 -32.49 10.59
N LYS A 113 -23.77 -32.45 10.36
CA LYS A 113 -22.74 -32.77 11.35
C LYS A 113 -21.97 -31.52 11.71
N LEU A 114 -21.85 -31.24 13.01
CA LEU A 114 -21.02 -30.14 13.47
C LEU A 114 -19.54 -30.51 13.22
N GLN A 115 -18.87 -29.77 12.36
CA GLN A 115 -17.44 -29.90 12.17
C GLN A 115 -16.73 -29.25 13.35
N LEU A 116 -16.10 -30.03 14.18
CA LEU A 116 -15.31 -29.56 15.32
C LEU A 116 -13.98 -29.02 14.80
N ALA A 117 -13.75 -27.73 14.94
CA ALA A 117 -12.50 -27.12 14.56
C ALA A 117 -11.40 -27.53 15.55
N GLN A 118 -10.38 -28.21 15.05
CA GLN A 118 -9.04 -28.35 15.65
C GLN A 118 -8.94 -28.98 17.07
N MET A 119 -9.94 -29.64 17.56
CA MET A 119 -9.83 -30.39 18.81
C MET A 119 -10.13 -31.89 18.53
N ASP A 120 -9.15 -32.74 18.70
CA ASP A 120 -9.35 -34.18 18.85
C ASP A 120 -10.11 -34.42 20.16
N VAL A 121 -11.41 -34.55 20.08
CA VAL A 121 -12.26 -34.94 21.20
C VAL A 121 -12.83 -36.28 20.81
N ASP A 122 -12.45 -37.31 21.53
CA ASP A 122 -12.77 -38.69 21.20
C ASP A 122 -14.29 -39.00 21.23
N GLU A 123 -15.10 -38.20 21.92
CA GLU A 123 -16.58 -38.27 21.86
C GLU A 123 -17.22 -36.96 22.34
N ILE A 124 -18.07 -36.36 21.49
CA ILE A 124 -19.04 -35.33 21.92
C ILE A 124 -20.44 -35.91 21.67
N GLU A 125 -21.22 -36.09 22.73
CA GLU A 125 -22.66 -36.34 22.59
C GLU A 125 -23.31 -35.13 21.90
N MET A 126 -23.78 -35.34 20.67
CA MET A 126 -24.54 -34.33 19.92
C MET A 126 -25.92 -34.25 20.54
N VAL A 127 -26.23 -33.10 21.12
CA VAL A 127 -27.62 -32.71 21.44
C VAL A 127 -28.27 -32.32 20.12
N GLU A 128 -29.26 -33.08 19.65
CA GLU A 128 -30.06 -32.72 18.49
C GLU A 128 -30.84 -31.42 18.84
N ALA A 129 -30.38 -30.30 18.26
CA ALA A 129 -31.16 -29.08 18.31
C ALA A 129 -32.10 -29.06 17.10
N GLU A 130 -33.41 -29.23 17.34
CA GLU A 130 -34.41 -28.93 16.32
C GLU A 130 -34.43 -27.42 16.06
N VAL A 131 -33.95 -27.04 14.91
CA VAL A 131 -34.01 -25.64 14.45
C VAL A 131 -35.32 -25.45 13.70
N ASP A 132 -36.22 -24.70 14.28
CA ASP A 132 -37.48 -24.31 13.65
C ASP A 132 -37.26 -23.15 12.67
N TYR A 133 -37.30 -23.43 11.39
CA TYR A 133 -37.18 -22.46 10.31
C TYR A 133 -38.49 -21.79 9.92
N SER A 134 -39.59 -22.10 10.57
CA SER A 134 -40.93 -21.57 10.21
C SER A 134 -41.06 -20.04 10.40
N SER A 135 -40.15 -19.43 11.17
CA SER A 135 -40.14 -17.99 11.43
C SER A 135 -39.30 -17.17 10.41
N LEU A 136 -38.71 -17.81 9.41
CA LEU A 136 -37.84 -17.16 8.38
C LEU A 136 -38.56 -17.01 7.04
N ALA A 137 -39.85 -17.25 6.94
CA ALA A 137 -40.68 -17.08 5.75
C ALA A 137 -41.42 -15.72 5.72
#